data_36f59fa495f3d8d1b167926e52516353
#
_entry.id   36f59fa495f3d8d1b167926e52516353
#
_cell.length_a   1.000
_cell.length_b   1.000
_cell.length_c   1.000
_cell.angle_alpha   90.00
_cell.angle_beta   90.00
_cell.angle_gamma   90.00
#
_symmetry.space_group_name_H-M   'P 1'
#
loop_
_entity.id
_entity.type
_entity.pdbx_description
1 polymer ?
#
loop_
_entity_poly.entity_id
_entity_poly.type
_entity_poly.pdbx_seq_one_letter_code
_entity_poly.pdbx_strand_id
1 'polypeptide(L)'
;MSTFFTQQLLYWNQTANHRAMPWKGESDPYKIWLSEVILQQTRVDQGWAYYEKFIQAYPTVKDLAKAKDEKVFKLWEGLGYYNRCRNLLHTARHLTNTSKGIFPNTYEGLLALKGIGPYTAAAIASFAFNLPYAVVDGNVFRVLARFHGISTPTDTKEGIEKFNTLANQHLAKDQPGIYNQAIMDFGATVCTPSQPDCSACNLSSKCVAFNVNKVNQLPVKLKRVTKKKRHFDFFCFNFNDTWMLQQRGEGDVWNGLFQFYVLEQDRMLAFNDNYLDTILKHQFGLSQKQWKFIGADQQPKLFKQVLTHQTIEARFISIRLSKMPKMLQNALWVKPKQLSKYAFPKIINDFLVTFHHGSALE
;
A
#
# COMPACT_ATOMS: atom_id res chain seq x y z
N MET A 1 -37.41 3.12 -9.98
CA MET A 1 -37.86 2.93 -8.58
C MET A 1 -36.69 2.37 -7.79
N SER A 2 -36.45 2.90 -6.58
CA SER A 2 -35.40 2.40 -5.68
C SER A 2 -35.78 1.00 -5.17
N THR A 3 -34.81 0.08 -5.15
CA THR A 3 -35.03 -1.29 -4.66
C THR A 3 -35.16 -1.33 -3.13
N PHE A 4 -35.75 -2.40 -2.58
CA PHE A 4 -35.75 -2.62 -1.12
C PHE A 4 -34.34 -2.50 -0.52
N PHE A 5 -33.37 -3.12 -1.17
CA PHE A 5 -31.96 -3.06 -0.75
C PHE A 5 -31.47 -1.61 -0.63
N THR A 6 -31.65 -0.82 -1.67
CA THR A 6 -31.24 0.58 -1.74
C THR A 6 -31.92 1.43 -0.67
N GLN A 7 -33.24 1.24 -0.48
CA GLN A 7 -34.02 1.98 0.52
C GLN A 7 -33.53 1.70 1.94
N GLN A 8 -33.35 0.41 2.30
CA GLN A 8 -32.88 0.00 3.62
C GLN A 8 -31.44 0.45 3.90
N LEU A 9 -30.59 0.42 2.89
CA LEU A 9 -29.20 0.86 3.00
C LEU A 9 -29.12 2.38 3.24
N LEU A 10 -29.86 3.18 2.48
CA LEU A 10 -29.90 4.64 2.65
C LEU A 10 -30.54 5.04 3.98
N TYR A 11 -31.59 4.33 4.40
CA TYR A 11 -32.19 4.53 5.71
C TYR A 11 -31.19 4.29 6.83
N TRP A 12 -30.48 3.14 6.80
CA TRP A 12 -29.41 2.83 7.76
C TRP A 12 -28.31 3.91 7.75
N ASN A 13 -27.90 4.36 6.56
CA ASN A 13 -26.85 5.38 6.44
C ASN A 13 -27.25 6.70 7.10
N GLN A 14 -28.52 7.07 7.00
CA GLN A 14 -29.05 8.30 7.55
C GLN A 14 -29.26 8.20 9.09
N THR A 15 -29.67 7.05 9.60
CA THR A 15 -30.12 6.90 10.99
C THR A 15 -29.09 6.28 11.93
N ALA A 16 -28.16 5.45 11.41
CA ALA A 16 -27.30 4.60 12.25
C ALA A 16 -25.83 4.58 11.81
N ASN A 17 -25.46 5.23 10.69
CA ASN A 17 -24.06 5.27 10.26
C ASN A 17 -23.29 6.41 10.95
N HIS A 18 -22.61 6.09 12.01
CA HIS A 18 -21.74 7.02 12.76
C HIS A 18 -20.27 6.96 12.38
N ARG A 19 -19.92 6.24 11.29
CA ARG A 19 -18.53 6.09 10.88
C ARG A 19 -17.96 7.43 10.39
N ALA A 20 -16.98 7.95 11.12
CA ALA A 20 -16.25 9.17 10.77
C ALA A 20 -15.00 8.84 9.95
N MET A 21 -14.70 9.67 8.95
CA MET A 21 -13.48 9.63 8.15
C MET A 21 -13.19 11.04 7.64
N PRO A 22 -11.91 11.50 7.55
CA PRO A 22 -11.58 12.88 7.17
C PRO A 22 -11.94 13.24 5.72
N TRP A 23 -12.16 12.25 4.87
CA TRP A 23 -12.58 12.40 3.47
C TRP A 23 -14.08 12.19 3.23
N LYS A 24 -14.85 11.83 4.27
CA LYS A 24 -16.29 11.59 4.14
C LYS A 24 -17.03 12.91 3.88
N GLY A 25 -17.79 12.96 2.79
CA GLY A 25 -18.48 14.18 2.35
C GLY A 25 -17.60 15.14 1.57
N GLU A 26 -16.35 14.77 1.27
CA GLU A 26 -15.47 15.56 0.40
C GLU A 26 -15.96 15.53 -1.05
N SER A 27 -15.84 16.67 -1.75
CA SER A 27 -16.20 16.83 -3.16
C SER A 27 -15.02 17.24 -4.05
N ASP A 28 -13.88 17.58 -3.48
CA ASP A 28 -12.65 17.89 -4.24
C ASP A 28 -12.09 16.58 -4.84
N PRO A 29 -12.03 16.45 -6.18
CA PRO A 29 -11.55 15.23 -6.83
C PRO A 29 -10.10 14.88 -6.48
N TYR A 30 -9.24 15.86 -6.17
CA TYR A 30 -7.88 15.60 -5.71
C TYR A 30 -7.85 14.91 -4.35
N LYS A 31 -8.63 15.40 -3.40
CA LYS A 31 -8.69 14.87 -2.04
C LYS A 31 -9.33 13.49 -2.00
N ILE A 32 -10.39 13.27 -2.80
CA ILE A 32 -11.01 11.96 -2.99
C ILE A 32 -10.01 10.99 -3.60
N TRP A 33 -9.36 11.36 -4.70
CA TRP A 33 -8.34 10.52 -5.34
C TRP A 33 -7.21 10.16 -4.38
N LEU A 34 -6.70 11.13 -3.62
CA LEU A 34 -5.64 10.91 -2.64
C LEU A 34 -6.07 9.89 -1.56
N SER A 35 -7.27 10.04 -0.98
CA SER A 35 -7.79 9.11 0.01
C SER A 35 -7.93 7.70 -0.58
N GLU A 36 -8.50 7.57 -1.79
CA GLU A 36 -8.68 6.28 -2.45
C GLU A 36 -7.35 5.58 -2.73
N VAL A 37 -6.33 6.33 -3.19
CA VAL A 37 -5.00 5.75 -3.44
C VAL A 37 -4.30 5.34 -2.14
N ILE A 38 -4.41 6.13 -1.08
CA ILE A 38 -3.84 5.79 0.25
C ILE A 38 -4.51 4.53 0.82
N LEU A 39 -5.83 4.40 0.65
CA LEU A 39 -6.60 3.29 1.23
C LEU A 39 -6.52 1.98 0.46
N GLN A 40 -5.96 1.96 -0.76
CA GLN A 40 -5.73 0.70 -1.47
C GLN A 40 -4.89 -0.25 -0.62
N GLN A 41 -5.49 -1.34 -0.12
CA GLN A 41 -4.84 -2.33 0.75
C GLN A 41 -4.26 -1.76 2.06
N THR A 42 -4.76 -0.61 2.52
CA THR A 42 -4.40 0.03 3.79
C THR A 42 -5.65 0.17 4.64
N ARG A 43 -5.55 -0.11 5.94
CA ARG A 43 -6.68 0.08 6.88
C ARG A 43 -6.93 1.59 7.08
N VAL A 44 -8.20 1.95 7.31
CA VAL A 44 -8.61 3.34 7.51
C VAL A 44 -7.80 4.02 8.62
N ASP A 45 -7.66 3.37 9.79
CA ASP A 45 -6.92 3.94 10.93
C ASP A 45 -5.48 4.29 10.58
N GLN A 46 -4.80 3.43 9.80
CA GLN A 46 -3.47 3.70 9.31
C GLN A 46 -3.47 4.80 8.24
N GLY A 47 -4.43 4.75 7.30
CA GLY A 47 -4.53 5.70 6.17
C GLY A 47 -4.84 7.12 6.61
N TRP A 48 -5.61 7.29 7.71
CA TRP A 48 -6.04 8.59 8.24
C TRP A 48 -4.86 9.55 8.45
N ALA A 49 -3.88 9.16 9.27
CA ALA A 49 -2.72 9.98 9.58
C ALA A 49 -1.88 10.34 8.34
N TYR A 50 -1.82 9.44 7.34
CA TYR A 50 -1.14 9.73 6.08
C TYR A 50 -1.91 10.72 5.22
N TYR A 51 -3.23 10.56 5.12
CA TYR A 51 -4.06 11.51 4.38
C TYR A 51 -3.91 12.93 4.91
N GLU A 52 -4.02 13.14 6.21
CA GLU A 52 -3.85 14.46 6.84
C GLU A 52 -2.46 15.05 6.56
N LYS A 53 -1.39 14.26 6.72
CA LYS A 53 -0.02 14.71 6.41
C LYS A 53 0.14 15.09 4.93
N PHE A 54 -0.48 14.33 4.02
CA PHE A 54 -0.40 14.64 2.59
C PHE A 54 -1.17 15.92 2.24
N ILE A 55 -2.38 16.11 2.76
CA ILE A 55 -3.17 17.34 2.55
C ILE A 55 -2.46 18.55 3.16
N GLN A 56 -1.84 18.41 4.32
CA GLN A 56 -1.06 19.49 4.93
C GLN A 56 0.17 19.84 4.10
N ALA A 57 0.92 18.85 3.60
CA ALA A 57 2.14 19.06 2.84
C ALA A 57 1.87 19.50 1.38
N TYR A 58 0.79 19.00 0.78
CA TYR A 58 0.42 19.18 -0.61
C TYR A 58 -1.09 19.43 -0.73
N PRO A 59 -1.58 20.65 -0.42
CA PRO A 59 -3.01 20.96 -0.38
C PRO A 59 -3.72 20.79 -1.73
N THR A 60 -2.98 20.93 -2.83
CA THR A 60 -3.51 20.78 -4.19
C THR A 60 -2.69 19.78 -5.02
N VAL A 61 -3.31 19.30 -6.10
CA VAL A 61 -2.61 18.43 -7.07
C VAL A 61 -1.37 19.11 -7.68
N LYS A 62 -1.40 20.45 -7.82
CA LYS A 62 -0.26 21.24 -8.33
C LYS A 62 0.91 21.27 -7.35
N ASP A 63 0.62 21.35 -6.06
CA ASP A 63 1.65 21.30 -5.02
C ASP A 63 2.33 19.92 -4.99
N LEU A 64 1.53 18.86 -5.10
CA LEU A 64 2.04 17.50 -5.21
C LEU A 64 2.89 17.31 -6.48
N ALA A 65 2.45 17.84 -7.62
CA ALA A 65 3.17 17.75 -8.89
C ALA A 65 4.56 18.40 -8.86
N LYS A 66 4.71 19.51 -8.13
CA LYS A 66 5.97 20.25 -7.96
C LYS A 66 6.91 19.63 -6.92
N ALA A 67 6.40 18.69 -6.12
CA ALA A 67 7.18 18.10 -5.06
C ALA A 67 8.34 17.25 -5.60
N LYS A 68 9.45 17.23 -4.87
CA LYS A 68 10.57 16.31 -5.12
C LYS A 68 10.16 14.89 -4.74
N ASP A 69 10.49 13.92 -5.59
CA ASP A 69 10.12 12.51 -5.42
C ASP A 69 10.52 11.99 -4.03
N GLU A 70 11.75 12.29 -3.60
CA GLU A 70 12.29 11.83 -2.32
C GLU A 70 11.44 12.30 -1.13
N LYS A 71 10.91 13.53 -1.18
CA LYS A 71 10.04 14.07 -0.13
C LYS A 71 8.70 13.34 -0.07
N VAL A 72 8.11 13.07 -1.25
CA VAL A 72 6.83 12.36 -1.34
C VAL A 72 7.00 10.89 -0.94
N PHE A 73 8.06 10.23 -1.40
CA PHE A 73 8.39 8.87 -0.96
C PHE A 73 8.63 8.80 0.55
N LYS A 74 9.30 9.81 1.13
CA LYS A 74 9.50 9.86 2.58
C LYS A 74 8.21 10.02 3.34
N LEU A 75 7.28 10.85 2.85
CA LEU A 75 5.95 11.00 3.44
C LEU A 75 5.10 9.72 3.31
N TRP A 76 5.30 8.94 2.23
CA TRP A 76 4.63 7.66 1.97
C TRP A 76 5.21 6.48 2.77
N GLU A 77 6.37 6.67 3.39
CA GLU A 77 7.11 5.60 4.07
C GLU A 77 6.26 4.88 5.12
N GLY A 78 6.21 3.55 5.05
CA GLY A 78 5.39 2.71 5.93
C GLY A 78 4.04 2.28 5.36
N LEU A 79 3.47 2.96 4.35
CA LEU A 79 2.23 2.54 3.69
C LEU A 79 2.41 1.29 2.82
N GLY A 80 3.60 1.06 2.29
CA GLY A 80 3.86 -0.02 1.33
C GLY A 80 3.27 0.25 -0.06
N TYR A 81 3.38 -0.76 -0.95
CA TYR A 81 2.86 -0.67 -2.33
C TYR A 81 3.27 0.63 -3.05
N TYR A 82 4.55 0.92 -3.07
CA TYR A 82 5.12 2.18 -3.55
C TYR A 82 4.83 2.52 -5.02
N ASN A 83 4.36 1.53 -5.81
CA ASN A 83 3.82 1.80 -7.15
C ASN A 83 2.65 2.79 -7.11
N ARG A 84 1.84 2.79 -6.03
CA ARG A 84 0.77 3.78 -5.83
C ARG A 84 1.34 5.19 -5.73
N CYS A 85 2.37 5.38 -4.91
CA CYS A 85 3.05 6.67 -4.75
C CYS A 85 3.64 7.18 -6.09
N ARG A 86 4.29 6.29 -6.86
CA ARG A 86 4.82 6.64 -8.19
C ARG A 86 3.72 7.04 -9.17
N ASN A 87 2.65 6.26 -9.21
CA ASN A 87 1.51 6.58 -10.07
C ASN A 87 0.82 7.89 -9.63
N LEU A 88 0.73 8.14 -8.32
CA LEU A 88 0.21 9.39 -7.76
C LEU A 88 1.02 10.59 -8.27
N LEU A 89 2.35 10.55 -8.15
CA LEU A 89 3.24 11.60 -8.66
C LEU A 89 3.14 11.78 -10.18
N HIS A 90 3.17 10.66 -10.92
CA HIS A 90 3.04 10.70 -12.38
C HIS A 90 1.74 11.39 -12.81
N THR A 91 0.62 10.99 -12.22
CA THR A 91 -0.70 11.51 -12.57
C THR A 91 -0.89 12.95 -12.12
N ALA A 92 -0.37 13.35 -10.95
CA ALA A 92 -0.36 14.74 -10.52
C ALA A 92 0.37 15.65 -11.53
N ARG A 93 1.54 15.22 -11.99
CA ARG A 93 2.32 15.94 -13.01
C ARG A 93 1.62 15.96 -14.36
N HIS A 94 1.06 14.84 -14.80
CA HIS A 94 0.28 14.76 -16.02
C HIS A 94 -0.87 15.77 -15.99
N LEU A 95 -1.73 15.74 -14.98
CA LEU A 95 -2.86 16.66 -14.84
C LEU A 95 -2.41 18.14 -14.80
N THR A 96 -1.31 18.43 -14.10
CA THR A 96 -0.80 19.80 -14.00
C THR A 96 -0.32 20.31 -15.36
N ASN A 97 0.35 19.49 -16.14
CA ASN A 97 0.95 19.86 -17.42
C ASN A 97 -0.09 19.90 -18.56
N THR A 98 -1.08 19.00 -18.57
CA THR A 98 -2.04 18.85 -19.67
C THR A 98 -3.36 19.61 -19.44
N SER A 99 -3.83 19.68 -18.20
CA SER A 99 -5.13 20.24 -17.86
C SER A 99 -5.08 21.29 -16.72
N LYS A 100 -3.92 21.91 -16.47
CA LYS A 100 -3.72 22.91 -15.42
C LYS A 100 -4.14 22.42 -14.02
N GLY A 101 -4.08 21.10 -13.78
CA GLY A 101 -4.46 20.45 -12.52
C GLY A 101 -5.97 20.19 -12.39
N ILE A 102 -6.73 20.30 -13.46
CA ILE A 102 -8.16 19.99 -13.48
C ILE A 102 -8.34 18.49 -13.77
N PHE A 103 -9.11 17.82 -12.93
CA PHE A 103 -9.48 16.43 -13.14
C PHE A 103 -10.54 16.29 -14.24
N PRO A 104 -10.47 15.21 -15.07
CA PRO A 104 -11.57 14.89 -15.97
C PRO A 104 -12.87 14.65 -15.19
N ASN A 105 -13.98 15.15 -15.71
CA ASN A 105 -15.31 14.98 -15.12
C ASN A 105 -16.13 13.86 -15.80
N THR A 106 -15.46 12.91 -16.47
CA THR A 106 -16.04 11.71 -17.06
C THR A 106 -15.33 10.47 -16.55
N TYR A 107 -16.05 9.35 -16.47
CA TYR A 107 -15.49 8.07 -16.01
C TYR A 107 -14.33 7.62 -16.90
N GLU A 108 -14.48 7.73 -18.21
CA GLU A 108 -13.48 7.33 -19.20
C GLU A 108 -12.22 8.19 -19.10
N GLY A 109 -12.38 9.49 -18.91
CA GLY A 109 -11.28 10.41 -18.69
C GLY A 109 -10.50 10.11 -17.39
N LEU A 110 -11.22 9.76 -16.33
CA LEU A 110 -10.61 9.35 -15.07
C LEU A 110 -9.88 8.01 -15.22
N LEU A 111 -10.48 7.04 -15.90
CA LEU A 111 -9.90 5.71 -16.13
C LEU A 111 -8.62 5.76 -16.99
N ALA A 112 -8.49 6.75 -17.87
CA ALA A 112 -7.30 6.96 -18.70
C ALA A 112 -6.07 7.43 -17.89
N LEU A 113 -6.26 7.91 -16.66
CA LEU A 113 -5.18 8.39 -15.81
C LEU A 113 -4.38 7.21 -15.21
N LYS A 114 -3.06 7.32 -15.22
CA LYS A 114 -2.17 6.26 -14.74
C LYS A 114 -2.40 5.96 -13.25
N GLY A 115 -2.65 4.69 -12.94
CA GLY A 115 -2.88 4.23 -11.55
C GLY A 115 -4.31 4.44 -11.05
N ILE A 116 -5.21 4.93 -11.90
CA ILE A 116 -6.65 4.97 -11.64
C ILE A 116 -7.30 3.77 -12.35
N GLY A 117 -7.74 2.81 -11.56
CA GLY A 117 -8.49 1.65 -12.04
C GLY A 117 -10.00 1.89 -12.00
N PRO A 118 -10.82 0.91 -12.47
CA PRO A 118 -12.28 1.03 -12.52
C PRO A 118 -12.92 1.45 -11.19
N TYR A 119 -12.46 0.89 -10.06
CA TYR A 119 -12.94 1.24 -8.74
C TYR A 119 -12.65 2.72 -8.40
N THR A 120 -11.39 3.16 -8.53
CA THR A 120 -11.00 4.53 -8.20
C THR A 120 -11.67 5.54 -9.14
N ALA A 121 -11.82 5.21 -10.42
CA ALA A 121 -12.57 6.05 -11.39
C ALA A 121 -14.04 6.20 -10.97
N ALA A 122 -14.72 5.12 -10.58
CA ALA A 122 -16.10 5.15 -10.10
C ALA A 122 -16.25 5.95 -8.80
N ALA A 123 -15.29 5.82 -7.88
CA ALA A 123 -15.26 6.58 -6.63
C ALA A 123 -15.15 8.08 -6.90
N ILE A 124 -14.16 8.53 -7.69
CA ILE A 124 -14.01 9.94 -8.05
C ILE A 124 -15.24 10.45 -8.82
N ALA A 125 -15.72 9.68 -9.81
CA ALA A 125 -16.87 10.04 -10.62
C ALA A 125 -18.14 10.25 -9.77
N SER A 126 -18.39 9.38 -8.79
CA SER A 126 -19.60 9.46 -7.96
C SER A 126 -19.46 10.47 -6.81
N PHE A 127 -18.33 10.55 -6.15
CA PHE A 127 -18.14 11.45 -5.01
C PHE A 127 -17.90 12.91 -5.42
N ALA A 128 -17.07 13.14 -6.45
CA ALA A 128 -16.75 14.51 -6.89
C ALA A 128 -17.74 15.08 -7.88
N PHE A 129 -18.26 14.25 -8.79
CA PHE A 129 -19.02 14.73 -9.94
C PHE A 129 -20.48 14.24 -9.97
N ASN A 130 -20.90 13.52 -8.92
CA ASN A 130 -22.25 12.94 -8.80
C ASN A 130 -22.67 12.10 -10.03
N LEU A 131 -21.70 11.46 -10.68
CA LEU A 131 -21.95 10.59 -11.83
C LEU A 131 -22.42 9.20 -11.37
N PRO A 132 -23.38 8.56 -12.08
CA PRO A 132 -24.04 7.34 -11.61
C PRO A 132 -23.20 6.08 -11.85
N TYR A 133 -22.05 6.00 -11.23
CA TYR A 133 -21.15 4.83 -11.24
C TYR A 133 -21.08 4.18 -9.88
N ALA A 134 -21.36 2.88 -9.82
CA ALA A 134 -21.27 2.11 -8.59
C ALA A 134 -19.82 1.74 -8.29
N VAL A 135 -19.39 1.87 -7.02
CA VAL A 135 -18.12 1.34 -6.54
C VAL A 135 -18.28 -0.11 -6.10
N VAL A 136 -17.29 -0.96 -6.41
CA VAL A 136 -17.28 -2.36 -6.00
C VAL A 136 -15.93 -2.73 -5.40
N ASP A 137 -15.83 -2.61 -4.08
CA ASP A 137 -14.68 -3.03 -3.28
C ASP A 137 -14.92 -4.37 -2.58
N GLY A 138 -14.00 -4.81 -1.76
CA GLY A 138 -14.15 -6.04 -0.97
C GLY A 138 -15.35 -6.03 -0.01
N ASN A 139 -15.77 -4.87 0.48
CA ASN A 139 -16.95 -4.71 1.33
C ASN A 139 -18.21 -4.87 0.50
N VAL A 140 -18.28 -4.20 -0.65
CA VAL A 140 -19.43 -4.26 -1.57
C VAL A 140 -19.61 -5.68 -2.11
N PHE A 141 -18.54 -6.34 -2.55
CA PHE A 141 -18.59 -7.76 -2.94
C PHE A 141 -19.23 -8.62 -1.85
N ARG A 142 -18.84 -8.44 -0.61
CA ARG A 142 -19.34 -9.23 0.51
C ARG A 142 -20.83 -8.97 0.78
N VAL A 143 -21.22 -7.70 0.83
CA VAL A 143 -22.62 -7.30 1.07
C VAL A 143 -23.53 -7.88 -0.02
N LEU A 144 -23.17 -7.67 -1.29
CA LEU A 144 -23.97 -8.15 -2.44
C LEU A 144 -23.97 -9.67 -2.52
N ALA A 145 -22.81 -10.34 -2.31
CA ALA A 145 -22.73 -11.79 -2.33
C ALA A 145 -23.66 -12.42 -1.28
N ARG A 146 -23.65 -11.88 -0.04
CA ARG A 146 -24.50 -12.38 1.04
C ARG A 146 -25.96 -12.05 0.83
N PHE A 147 -26.29 -10.82 0.48
CA PHE A 147 -27.68 -10.41 0.29
C PHE A 147 -28.37 -11.22 -0.80
N HIS A 148 -27.69 -11.44 -1.94
CA HIS A 148 -28.25 -12.20 -3.08
C HIS A 148 -27.92 -13.70 -3.08
N GLY A 149 -27.14 -14.21 -2.13
CA GLY A 149 -26.74 -15.61 -2.06
C GLY A 149 -25.81 -16.05 -3.20
N ILE A 150 -24.97 -15.13 -3.74
CA ILE A 150 -24.15 -15.39 -4.92
C ILE A 150 -22.86 -16.10 -4.52
N SER A 151 -22.65 -17.30 -5.08
CA SER A 151 -21.45 -18.12 -4.90
C SER A 151 -20.43 -17.98 -6.03
N THR A 152 -20.70 -17.21 -7.08
CA THR A 152 -19.73 -16.90 -8.14
C THR A 152 -18.50 -16.23 -7.50
N PRO A 153 -17.27 -16.74 -7.72
CA PRO A 153 -16.09 -16.20 -7.07
C PRO A 153 -15.79 -14.77 -7.49
N THR A 154 -15.57 -13.88 -6.50
CA THR A 154 -15.41 -12.44 -6.72
C THR A 154 -14.11 -12.04 -7.41
N ASP A 155 -13.14 -12.95 -7.53
CA ASP A 155 -11.83 -12.75 -8.14
C ASP A 155 -11.68 -13.39 -9.54
N THR A 156 -12.79 -13.78 -10.14
CA THR A 156 -12.90 -14.21 -11.54
C THR A 156 -13.47 -13.10 -12.43
N LYS A 157 -13.22 -13.16 -13.74
CA LYS A 157 -13.78 -12.20 -14.69
C LYS A 157 -15.31 -12.21 -14.65
N GLU A 158 -15.93 -13.39 -14.67
CA GLU A 158 -17.38 -13.56 -14.55
C GLU A 158 -17.92 -12.93 -13.25
N GLY A 159 -17.27 -13.19 -12.10
CA GLY A 159 -17.66 -12.62 -10.83
C GLY A 159 -17.57 -11.10 -10.83
N ILE A 160 -16.47 -10.53 -11.31
CA ILE A 160 -16.30 -9.08 -11.40
C ILE A 160 -17.42 -8.46 -12.26
N GLU A 161 -17.72 -9.01 -13.44
CA GLU A 161 -18.77 -8.50 -14.31
C GLU A 161 -20.16 -8.60 -13.67
N LYS A 162 -20.48 -9.75 -13.07
CA LYS A 162 -21.76 -10.00 -12.40
C LYS A 162 -22.01 -9.04 -11.24
N PHE A 163 -21.01 -8.84 -10.37
CA PHE A 163 -21.14 -7.96 -9.21
C PHE A 163 -21.18 -6.48 -9.62
N ASN A 164 -20.44 -6.08 -10.66
CA ASN A 164 -20.53 -4.71 -11.18
C ASN A 164 -21.92 -4.42 -11.78
N THR A 165 -22.48 -5.35 -12.54
CA THR A 165 -23.85 -5.24 -13.07
C THR A 165 -24.84 -5.09 -11.94
N LEU A 166 -24.76 -5.94 -10.92
CA LEU A 166 -25.65 -5.92 -9.77
C LEU A 166 -25.52 -4.64 -8.94
N ALA A 167 -24.30 -4.16 -8.71
CA ALA A 167 -24.06 -2.92 -7.99
C ALA A 167 -24.69 -1.73 -8.71
N ASN A 168 -24.58 -1.65 -10.06
CA ASN A 168 -25.20 -0.60 -10.84
C ASN A 168 -26.74 -0.69 -10.89
N GLN A 169 -27.32 -1.89 -10.76
CA GLN A 169 -28.78 -2.08 -10.65
C GLN A 169 -29.33 -1.51 -9.33
N HIS A 170 -28.56 -1.60 -8.25
CA HIS A 170 -28.95 -1.08 -6.92
C HIS A 170 -28.58 0.37 -6.70
N LEU A 171 -27.78 0.98 -7.55
CA LEU A 171 -27.28 2.34 -7.38
C LEU A 171 -28.43 3.36 -7.32
N ALA A 172 -28.43 4.19 -6.29
CA ALA A 172 -29.25 5.38 -6.24
C ALA A 172 -28.67 6.46 -7.16
N LYS A 173 -29.16 6.53 -8.41
CA LYS A 173 -28.57 7.35 -9.48
C LYS A 173 -28.68 8.86 -9.23
N ASP A 174 -29.60 9.28 -8.40
CA ASP A 174 -29.83 10.67 -7.94
C ASP A 174 -28.80 11.10 -6.88
N GLN A 175 -28.27 10.15 -6.11
CA GLN A 175 -27.29 10.37 -5.05
C GLN A 175 -26.21 9.27 -4.98
N PRO A 176 -25.46 9.05 -6.08
CA PRO A 176 -24.56 7.91 -6.21
C PRO A 176 -23.42 7.93 -5.18
N GLY A 177 -22.88 9.09 -4.86
CA GLY A 177 -21.84 9.23 -3.85
C GLY A 177 -22.33 8.80 -2.45
N ILE A 178 -23.52 9.23 -2.04
CA ILE A 178 -24.11 8.84 -0.75
C ILE A 178 -24.36 7.33 -0.71
N TYR A 179 -24.92 6.75 -1.77
CA TYR A 179 -25.15 5.31 -1.86
C TYR A 179 -23.85 4.51 -1.81
N ASN A 180 -22.85 4.92 -2.57
CA ASN A 180 -21.53 4.25 -2.59
C ASN A 180 -20.86 4.29 -1.22
N GLN A 181 -20.89 5.45 -0.55
CA GLN A 181 -20.39 5.54 0.83
C GLN A 181 -21.17 4.64 1.79
N ALA A 182 -22.50 4.63 1.68
CA ALA A 182 -23.35 3.83 2.53
C ALA A 182 -23.06 2.32 2.42
N ILE A 183 -22.95 1.78 1.21
CA ILE A 183 -22.70 0.33 1.04
C ILE A 183 -21.30 -0.07 1.50
N MET A 184 -20.28 0.77 1.29
CA MET A 184 -18.93 0.52 1.79
C MET A 184 -18.89 0.55 3.32
N ASP A 185 -19.51 1.54 3.94
CA ASP A 185 -19.58 1.66 5.40
C ASP A 185 -20.39 0.52 6.02
N PHE A 186 -21.52 0.15 5.42
CA PHE A 186 -22.32 -0.99 5.85
C PHE A 186 -21.54 -2.30 5.82
N GLY A 187 -20.76 -2.51 4.75
CA GLY A 187 -19.88 -3.66 4.68
C GLY A 187 -18.76 -3.64 5.72
N ALA A 188 -18.25 -2.48 6.07
CA ALA A 188 -17.17 -2.33 7.03
C ALA A 188 -17.64 -2.47 8.49
N THR A 189 -18.88 -2.07 8.82
CA THR A 189 -19.35 -1.93 10.21
C THR A 189 -20.50 -2.89 10.58
N VAL A 190 -21.36 -3.26 9.64
CA VAL A 190 -22.52 -4.14 9.88
C VAL A 190 -22.29 -5.52 9.29
N CYS A 191 -22.16 -5.62 7.96
CA CYS A 191 -21.92 -6.88 7.28
C CYS A 191 -20.43 -7.24 7.28
N THR A 192 -19.83 -7.36 8.45
CA THR A 192 -18.38 -7.58 8.67
C THR A 192 -17.91 -8.95 8.12
N PRO A 193 -16.60 -9.13 7.85
CA PRO A 193 -16.07 -10.42 7.35
C PRO A 193 -16.33 -11.58 8.32
N SER A 194 -16.12 -11.33 9.61
CA SER A 194 -16.26 -12.32 10.67
C SER A 194 -17.37 -11.91 11.64
N GLN A 195 -18.25 -12.84 11.97
CA GLN A 195 -19.31 -12.67 12.98
C GLN A 195 -20.16 -11.38 12.84
N PRO A 196 -20.77 -11.11 11.67
CA PRO A 196 -21.70 -10.00 11.55
C PRO A 196 -22.94 -10.26 12.41
N ASP A 197 -23.46 -9.20 13.05
CA ASP A 197 -24.76 -9.32 13.74
C ASP A 197 -25.89 -9.26 12.71
N CYS A 198 -26.26 -10.44 12.20
CA CYS A 198 -27.32 -10.55 11.20
C CYS A 198 -28.72 -10.39 11.80
N SER A 199 -28.91 -10.60 13.10
CA SER A 199 -30.20 -10.46 13.76
C SER A 199 -30.63 -9.00 13.88
N ALA A 200 -29.68 -8.10 14.10
CA ALA A 200 -29.91 -6.65 14.14
C ALA A 200 -29.80 -5.97 12.76
N CYS A 201 -29.50 -6.72 11.71
CA CYS A 201 -29.27 -6.17 10.37
C CYS A 201 -30.61 -5.83 9.68
N ASN A 202 -30.78 -4.57 9.24
CA ASN A 202 -31.99 -4.11 8.54
C ASN A 202 -32.23 -4.75 7.16
N LEU A 203 -31.23 -5.47 6.61
CA LEU A 203 -31.36 -6.26 5.39
C LEU A 203 -31.70 -7.74 5.63
N SER A 204 -31.73 -8.20 6.89
CA SER A 204 -31.83 -9.63 7.27
C SER A 204 -33.05 -10.32 6.68
N SER A 205 -34.21 -9.67 6.66
CA SER A 205 -35.48 -10.24 6.20
C SER A 205 -35.45 -10.73 4.75
N LYS A 206 -34.63 -10.11 3.88
CA LYS A 206 -34.45 -10.50 2.48
C LYS A 206 -33.04 -10.98 2.16
N CYS A 207 -32.18 -11.15 3.16
CA CYS A 207 -30.80 -11.62 2.97
C CYS A 207 -30.78 -13.14 2.74
N VAL A 208 -30.48 -13.56 1.50
CA VAL A 208 -30.46 -15.00 1.15
C VAL A 208 -29.44 -15.75 2.01
N ALA A 209 -28.20 -15.24 2.15
CA ALA A 209 -27.17 -15.95 2.91
C ALA A 209 -27.54 -16.16 4.39
N PHE A 210 -28.24 -15.22 5.00
CA PHE A 210 -28.75 -15.35 6.37
C PHE A 210 -29.82 -16.41 6.46
N ASN A 211 -30.83 -16.35 5.59
CA ASN A 211 -31.98 -17.27 5.61
C ASN A 211 -31.59 -18.73 5.30
N VAL A 212 -30.48 -18.96 4.59
CA VAL A 212 -29.98 -20.32 4.26
C VAL A 212 -28.69 -20.70 5.01
N ASN A 213 -28.32 -19.97 6.07
CA ASN A 213 -27.13 -20.21 6.92
C ASN A 213 -25.78 -20.25 6.14
N LYS A 214 -25.62 -19.41 5.11
CA LYS A 214 -24.39 -19.35 4.27
C LYS A 214 -23.55 -18.08 4.47
N VAL A 215 -23.80 -17.28 5.50
CA VAL A 215 -23.10 -16.01 5.76
C VAL A 215 -21.58 -16.18 5.81
N ASN A 216 -21.08 -17.23 6.47
CA ASN A 216 -19.64 -17.50 6.60
C ASN A 216 -19.00 -18.11 5.34
N GLN A 217 -19.81 -18.57 4.38
CA GLN A 217 -19.33 -19.15 3.13
C GLN A 217 -19.20 -18.11 2.01
N LEU A 218 -19.78 -16.91 2.20
CA LEU A 218 -19.81 -15.85 1.19
C LEU A 218 -19.09 -14.59 1.67
N PRO A 219 -18.38 -13.91 0.76
CA PRO A 219 -18.17 -14.21 -0.67
C PRO A 219 -17.15 -15.33 -0.92
N VAL A 220 -17.27 -16.02 -2.05
CA VAL A 220 -16.28 -17.01 -2.51
C VAL A 220 -15.10 -16.33 -3.19
N LYS A 221 -13.90 -16.88 -2.98
CA LYS A 221 -12.65 -16.54 -3.70
C LYS A 221 -11.93 -17.81 -4.10
N LEU A 222 -11.41 -17.86 -5.33
CA LEU A 222 -10.66 -19.01 -5.85
C LEU A 222 -9.15 -18.85 -5.68
N LYS A 223 -8.62 -17.64 -5.84
CA LYS A 223 -7.18 -17.40 -5.87
C LYS A 223 -6.57 -17.52 -4.48
N ARG A 224 -5.67 -18.49 -4.32
CA ARG A 224 -4.75 -18.57 -3.18
C ARG A 224 -3.41 -17.98 -3.59
N VAL A 225 -2.93 -17.00 -2.84
CA VAL A 225 -1.62 -16.39 -3.11
C VAL A 225 -0.53 -17.29 -2.55
N THR A 226 0.28 -17.89 -3.42
CA THR A 226 1.52 -18.59 -3.03
C THR A 226 2.62 -17.56 -2.84
N LYS A 227 3.27 -17.53 -1.66
CA LYS A 227 4.34 -16.58 -1.37
C LYS A 227 5.70 -17.14 -1.73
N LYS A 228 6.45 -16.44 -2.57
CA LYS A 228 7.86 -16.74 -2.84
C LYS A 228 8.70 -16.36 -1.61
N LYS A 229 9.63 -17.22 -1.19
CA LYS A 229 10.66 -16.84 -0.22
C LYS A 229 11.86 -16.23 -0.93
N ARG A 230 12.42 -15.17 -0.35
CA ARG A 230 13.64 -14.51 -0.83
C ARG A 230 14.57 -14.26 0.35
N HIS A 231 15.86 -14.42 0.12
CA HIS A 231 16.90 -14.24 1.13
C HIS A 231 17.84 -13.11 0.72
N PHE A 232 17.95 -12.10 1.57
CA PHE A 232 18.75 -10.91 1.32
C PHE A 232 19.87 -10.79 2.37
N ASP A 233 21.10 -10.60 1.89
CA ASP A 233 22.19 -10.14 2.73
C ASP A 233 22.46 -8.67 2.45
N PHE A 234 22.08 -7.80 3.39
CA PHE A 234 22.37 -6.37 3.33
C PHE A 234 23.75 -6.08 3.92
N PHE A 235 24.68 -5.65 3.09
CA PHE A 235 25.99 -5.20 3.53
C PHE A 235 25.91 -3.70 3.86
N CYS A 236 25.95 -3.40 5.14
CA CYS A 236 25.93 -2.04 5.68
C CYS A 236 27.37 -1.53 5.75
N PHE A 237 27.88 -1.01 4.64
CA PHE A 237 29.25 -0.47 4.59
C PHE A 237 29.34 0.88 5.29
N ASN A 238 30.28 0.99 6.22
CA ASN A 238 30.67 2.22 6.89
C ASN A 238 32.11 2.61 6.49
N PHE A 239 32.30 3.85 6.07
CA PHE A 239 33.59 4.43 5.76
C PHE A 239 33.63 5.89 6.21
N ASN A 240 34.61 6.27 7.04
CA ASN A 240 34.74 7.62 7.60
C ASN A 240 33.42 8.14 8.20
N ASP A 241 32.78 7.33 9.05
CA ASP A 241 31.51 7.61 9.74
C ASP A 241 30.34 7.93 8.79
N THR A 242 30.42 7.48 7.54
CA THR A 242 29.34 7.52 6.58
C THR A 242 28.88 6.12 6.19
N TRP A 243 27.61 5.97 5.86
CA TRP A 243 26.99 4.73 5.43
C TRP A 243 26.70 4.76 3.94
N MET A 244 27.06 3.68 3.25
CA MET A 244 26.76 3.52 1.84
C MET A 244 25.28 3.22 1.63
N LEU A 245 24.63 3.97 0.77
CA LEU A 245 23.28 3.73 0.29
C LEU A 245 23.25 3.58 -1.22
N GLN A 246 22.30 2.83 -1.70
CA GLN A 246 21.93 2.76 -3.11
C GLN A 246 20.40 2.84 -3.26
N GLN A 247 19.95 3.45 -4.34
CA GLN A 247 18.53 3.45 -4.68
C GLN A 247 18.19 2.18 -5.44
N ARG A 248 17.09 1.52 -5.04
CA ARG A 248 16.65 0.28 -5.69
C ARG A 248 16.03 0.59 -7.05
N GLY A 249 16.49 -0.14 -8.07
CA GLY A 249 16.07 0.02 -9.47
C GLY A 249 14.67 -0.52 -9.76
N GLU A 250 14.31 -0.41 -11.03
CA GLU A 250 13.02 -0.88 -11.55
C GLU A 250 12.93 -2.41 -11.61
N GLY A 251 11.69 -2.91 -11.76
CA GLY A 251 11.42 -4.33 -11.99
C GLY A 251 11.30 -5.20 -10.74
N ASP A 252 11.54 -4.66 -9.54
CA ASP A 252 11.44 -5.41 -8.29
C ASP A 252 10.70 -4.64 -7.18
N VAL A 253 10.48 -5.35 -6.06
CA VAL A 253 9.92 -4.77 -4.83
C VAL A 253 10.78 -3.60 -4.34
N TRP A 254 10.11 -2.60 -3.75
CA TRP A 254 10.76 -1.41 -3.18
C TRP A 254 11.49 -0.50 -4.17
N ASN A 255 11.16 -0.59 -5.46
CA ASN A 255 11.69 0.31 -6.49
C ASN A 255 11.60 1.78 -6.04
N GLY A 256 12.70 2.51 -6.22
CA GLY A 256 12.84 3.92 -5.86
C GLY A 256 13.15 4.18 -4.38
N LEU A 257 13.08 3.17 -3.51
CA LEU A 257 13.52 3.28 -2.11
C LEU A 257 15.03 3.12 -2.00
N PHE A 258 15.58 3.67 -0.92
CA PHE A 258 16.98 3.49 -0.58
C PHE A 258 17.19 2.19 0.21
N GLN A 259 18.36 1.62 0.06
CA GLN A 259 18.78 0.42 0.76
C GLN A 259 20.30 0.40 0.94
N PHE A 260 20.81 -0.48 1.80
CA PHE A 260 22.19 -0.87 1.81
C PHE A 260 22.52 -1.74 0.59
N TYR A 261 23.78 -2.00 0.32
CA TYR A 261 24.14 -2.97 -0.72
C TYR A 261 23.48 -4.32 -0.41
N VAL A 262 22.82 -4.91 -1.39
CA VAL A 262 22.10 -6.17 -1.21
C VAL A 262 22.65 -7.25 -2.12
N LEU A 263 22.87 -8.42 -1.54
CA LEU A 263 23.11 -9.67 -2.24
C LEU A 263 21.89 -10.56 -2.02
N GLU A 264 21.20 -10.89 -3.10
CA GLU A 264 20.10 -11.85 -3.06
C GLU A 264 20.63 -13.27 -3.28
N GLN A 265 20.12 -14.22 -2.50
CA GLN A 265 20.53 -15.63 -2.55
C GLN A 265 19.30 -16.53 -2.62
N ASP A 266 19.45 -17.72 -3.21
CA ASP A 266 18.39 -18.72 -3.28
C ASP A 266 18.03 -19.29 -1.89
N ARG A 267 19.02 -19.34 -1.00
CA ARG A 267 18.87 -19.78 0.39
C ARG A 267 19.78 -18.99 1.32
N MET A 268 19.45 -18.96 2.59
CA MET A 268 20.30 -18.39 3.62
C MET A 268 21.53 -19.30 3.81
N LEU A 269 22.71 -18.84 3.43
CA LEU A 269 23.96 -19.55 3.63
C LEU A 269 24.44 -19.41 5.09
N ALA A 270 25.28 -20.35 5.56
CA ALA A 270 25.90 -20.22 6.86
C ALA A 270 26.77 -18.94 6.92
N PHE A 271 26.62 -18.19 8.00
CA PHE A 271 27.42 -16.98 8.23
C PHE A 271 28.68 -17.34 9.03
N ASN A 272 29.83 -17.09 8.44
CA ASN A 272 31.15 -17.26 9.06
C ASN A 272 32.18 -16.37 8.34
N ASP A 273 33.40 -16.32 8.88
CA ASP A 273 34.47 -15.48 8.33
C ASP A 273 34.83 -15.85 6.89
N ASN A 274 34.81 -17.14 6.54
CA ASN A 274 35.06 -17.59 5.17
C ASN A 274 33.99 -17.08 4.19
N TYR A 275 32.73 -17.03 4.61
CA TYR A 275 31.66 -16.44 3.81
C TYR A 275 31.93 -14.94 3.54
N LEU A 276 32.26 -14.17 4.59
CA LEU A 276 32.57 -12.75 4.46
C LEU A 276 33.79 -12.50 3.59
N ASP A 277 34.90 -13.19 3.85
CA ASP A 277 36.13 -13.08 3.06
C ASP A 277 35.86 -13.38 1.58
N THR A 278 35.14 -14.45 1.30
CA THR A 278 34.80 -14.83 -0.07
C THR A 278 34.03 -13.72 -0.78
N ILE A 279 32.94 -13.24 -0.18
CA ILE A 279 32.10 -12.19 -0.80
C ILE A 279 32.88 -10.89 -0.93
N LEU A 280 33.55 -10.43 0.12
CA LEU A 280 34.23 -9.14 0.13
C LEU A 280 35.44 -9.11 -0.83
N LYS A 281 36.14 -10.23 -0.94
CA LYS A 281 37.26 -10.37 -1.88
C LYS A 281 36.78 -10.44 -3.33
N HIS A 282 35.81 -11.32 -3.63
CA HIS A 282 35.38 -11.56 -5.01
C HIS A 282 34.54 -10.42 -5.58
N GLN A 283 33.63 -9.85 -4.77
CA GLN A 283 32.74 -8.79 -5.27
C GLN A 283 33.32 -7.38 -5.13
N PHE A 284 34.13 -7.12 -4.10
CA PHE A 284 34.62 -5.77 -3.79
C PHE A 284 36.14 -5.63 -3.89
N GLY A 285 36.88 -6.71 -4.13
CA GLY A 285 38.33 -6.69 -4.19
C GLY A 285 39.00 -6.31 -2.87
N LEU A 286 38.33 -6.58 -1.74
CA LEU A 286 38.81 -6.25 -0.40
C LEU A 286 39.58 -7.43 0.20
N SER A 287 40.79 -7.16 0.70
CA SER A 287 41.52 -8.12 1.53
C SER A 287 41.09 -7.98 2.99
N GLN A 288 41.31 -9.02 3.80
CA GLN A 288 40.89 -9.11 5.21
C GLN A 288 41.39 -7.94 6.08
N LYS A 289 42.54 -7.33 5.73
CA LYS A 289 43.07 -6.15 6.44
C LYS A 289 42.30 -4.84 6.12
N GLN A 290 41.44 -4.85 5.14
CA GLN A 290 40.75 -3.64 4.63
C GLN A 290 39.31 -3.48 5.14
N TRP A 291 38.85 -4.41 5.94
CA TRP A 291 37.51 -4.38 6.53
C TRP A 291 37.48 -4.99 7.92
N LYS A 292 36.47 -4.62 8.68
CA LYS A 292 36.16 -5.20 10.00
C LYS A 292 34.65 -5.37 10.13
N PHE A 293 34.19 -6.54 10.56
CA PHE A 293 32.79 -6.74 10.92
C PHE A 293 32.47 -5.94 12.20
N ILE A 294 31.31 -5.26 12.21
CA ILE A 294 30.82 -4.51 13.35
C ILE A 294 29.53 -5.21 13.82
N GLY A 295 29.55 -5.82 14.96
CA GLY A 295 28.37 -6.47 15.54
C GLY A 295 28.70 -7.04 16.91
N ALA A 296 27.73 -6.96 17.82
CA ALA A 296 27.78 -7.75 19.05
C ALA A 296 27.73 -9.24 18.64
N ASP A 297 28.46 -10.09 19.35
CA ASP A 297 28.47 -11.55 19.18
C ASP A 297 28.92 -12.07 17.80
N GLN A 298 29.55 -11.25 16.98
CA GLN A 298 30.03 -11.61 15.63
C GLN A 298 28.97 -12.24 14.71
N GLN A 299 27.69 -11.99 14.98
CA GLN A 299 26.59 -12.52 14.19
C GLN A 299 25.73 -11.41 13.60
N PRO A 300 25.25 -11.53 12.37
CA PRO A 300 24.36 -10.55 11.76
C PRO A 300 22.96 -10.64 12.37
N LYS A 301 22.28 -9.50 12.47
CA LYS A 301 20.87 -9.47 12.87
C LYS A 301 19.97 -9.99 11.75
N LEU A 302 19.03 -10.86 12.12
CA LEU A 302 18.04 -11.44 11.21
C LEU A 302 16.72 -10.73 11.31
N PHE A 303 16.13 -10.42 10.17
CA PHE A 303 14.81 -9.79 10.05
C PHE A 303 13.96 -10.52 9.03
N LYS A 304 12.62 -10.41 9.23
CA LYS A 304 11.65 -11.02 8.32
C LYS A 304 10.56 -10.03 7.99
N GLN A 305 10.25 -9.89 6.71
CA GLN A 305 9.11 -9.10 6.25
C GLN A 305 8.22 -9.94 5.34
N VAL A 306 6.93 -10.01 5.71
CA VAL A 306 5.91 -10.69 4.92
C VAL A 306 5.21 -9.67 4.05
N LEU A 307 5.25 -9.88 2.74
CA LEU A 307 4.55 -9.10 1.73
C LEU A 307 3.41 -9.96 1.13
N THR A 308 2.60 -9.38 0.26
CA THR A 308 1.45 -10.07 -0.35
C THR A 308 1.88 -11.32 -1.12
N HIS A 309 2.90 -11.20 -1.98
CA HIS A 309 3.34 -12.29 -2.88
C HIS A 309 4.68 -12.90 -2.50
N GLN A 310 5.33 -12.41 -1.47
CA GLN A 310 6.65 -12.90 -1.06
C GLN A 310 6.93 -12.68 0.43
N THR A 311 7.83 -13.51 0.96
CA THR A 311 8.41 -13.36 2.29
C THR A 311 9.90 -13.11 2.11
N ILE A 312 10.40 -12.01 2.68
CA ILE A 312 11.81 -11.65 2.65
C ILE A 312 12.40 -11.96 4.01
N GLU A 313 13.43 -12.78 4.02
CA GLU A 313 14.29 -13.04 5.16
C GLU A 313 15.62 -12.36 4.89
N ALA A 314 16.03 -11.45 5.76
CA ALA A 314 17.21 -10.62 5.55
C ALA A 314 18.19 -10.68 6.71
N ARG A 315 19.49 -10.66 6.39
CA ARG A 315 20.58 -10.43 7.33
C ARG A 315 21.15 -9.05 7.09
N PHE A 316 21.49 -8.34 8.18
CA PHE A 316 22.21 -7.07 8.12
C PHE A 316 23.62 -7.26 8.63
N ILE A 317 24.58 -7.07 7.74
CA ILE A 317 26.00 -7.33 7.92
C ILE A 317 26.73 -5.99 7.93
N SER A 318 27.07 -5.48 9.11
CA SER A 318 27.71 -4.18 9.25
C SER A 318 29.22 -4.32 9.09
N ILE A 319 29.80 -3.63 8.11
CA ILE A 319 31.21 -3.70 7.75
C ILE A 319 31.84 -2.29 7.82
N ARG A 320 32.86 -2.12 8.65
CA ARG A 320 33.71 -0.92 8.64
C ARG A 320 34.85 -1.14 7.64
N LEU A 321 34.98 -0.18 6.71
CA LEU A 321 36.02 -0.18 5.71
C LEU A 321 37.19 0.71 6.15
N SER A 322 38.42 0.23 5.98
CA SER A 322 39.64 1.05 6.12
C SER A 322 40.11 1.62 4.79
N LYS A 323 39.63 1.06 3.68
CA LYS A 323 39.90 1.52 2.32
C LYS A 323 38.64 1.48 1.46
N MET A 324 38.40 2.53 0.67
CA MET A 324 37.28 2.63 -0.25
C MET A 324 37.46 1.69 -1.45
N PRO A 325 36.57 0.71 -1.69
CA PRO A 325 36.59 -0.11 -2.88
C PRO A 325 36.27 0.73 -4.14
N LYS A 326 36.95 0.48 -5.26
CA LYS A 326 36.72 1.23 -6.51
C LYS A 326 35.24 1.23 -6.93
N MET A 327 34.56 0.10 -6.83
CA MET A 327 33.15 -0.03 -7.22
C MET A 327 32.16 0.76 -6.34
N LEU A 328 32.56 1.16 -5.13
CA LEU A 328 31.73 1.93 -4.21
C LEU A 328 32.06 3.44 -4.22
N GLN A 329 33.04 3.88 -5.02
CA GLN A 329 33.47 5.28 -5.04
C GLN A 329 32.36 6.25 -5.48
N ASN A 330 31.49 5.81 -6.41
CA ASN A 330 30.37 6.60 -6.93
C ASN A 330 29.04 6.32 -6.19
N ALA A 331 29.07 5.54 -5.11
CA ALA A 331 27.87 5.29 -4.29
C ALA A 331 27.51 6.52 -3.46
N LEU A 332 26.28 6.58 -2.99
CA LEU A 332 25.82 7.61 -2.07
C LEU A 332 26.30 7.29 -0.65
N TRP A 333 27.15 8.15 -0.09
CA TRP A 333 27.65 8.05 1.27
C TRP A 333 26.99 9.09 2.17
N VAL A 334 26.37 8.65 3.26
CA VAL A 334 25.46 9.45 4.07
C VAL A 334 25.85 9.35 5.56
N LYS A 335 25.92 10.49 6.22
CA LYS A 335 26.14 10.52 7.70
C LYS A 335 24.93 9.91 8.43
N PRO A 336 25.10 9.22 9.58
CA PRO A 336 24.01 8.60 10.34
C PRO A 336 22.82 9.53 10.58
N LYS A 337 23.07 10.78 10.98
CA LYS A 337 22.04 11.80 11.24
C LYS A 337 21.19 12.17 10.01
N GLN A 338 21.66 11.84 8.80
CA GLN A 338 20.97 12.15 7.55
C GLN A 338 20.17 10.96 7.00
N LEU A 339 20.33 9.76 7.55
CA LEU A 339 19.59 8.57 7.11
C LEU A 339 18.07 8.79 7.17
N SER A 340 17.59 9.55 8.16
CA SER A 340 16.16 9.89 8.30
C SER A 340 15.56 10.67 7.12
N LYS A 341 16.38 11.24 6.24
CA LYS A 341 15.92 11.96 5.03
C LYS A 341 15.54 11.02 3.88
N TYR A 342 16.00 9.75 3.93
CA TYR A 342 15.80 8.77 2.89
C TYR A 342 14.64 7.84 3.23
N ALA A 343 13.88 7.43 2.21
CA ALA A 343 12.80 6.48 2.37
C ALA A 343 13.34 5.05 2.24
N PHE A 344 13.09 4.22 3.25
CA PHE A 344 13.54 2.83 3.30
C PHE A 344 12.36 1.85 3.30
N PRO A 345 12.57 0.59 2.84
CA PRO A 345 11.67 -0.51 3.17
C PRO A 345 11.53 -0.70 4.68
N LYS A 346 10.35 -1.16 5.12
CA LYS A 346 10.09 -1.39 6.55
C LYS A 346 11.16 -2.24 7.23
N ILE A 347 11.62 -3.32 6.57
CA ILE A 347 12.64 -4.22 7.12
C ILE A 347 13.97 -3.51 7.42
N ILE A 348 14.32 -2.49 6.62
CA ILE A 348 15.52 -1.66 6.87
C ILE A 348 15.25 -0.67 8.00
N ASN A 349 14.06 -0.05 8.06
CA ASN A 349 13.70 0.81 9.18
C ASN A 349 13.68 0.05 10.50
N ASP A 350 13.15 -1.17 10.51
CA ASP A 350 13.17 -2.04 11.69
C ASP A 350 14.61 -2.34 12.15
N PHE A 351 15.55 -2.53 11.22
CA PHE A 351 16.97 -2.67 11.52
C PHE A 351 17.56 -1.36 12.08
N LEU A 352 17.30 -0.21 11.45
CA LEU A 352 17.84 1.09 11.87
C LEU A 352 17.40 1.48 13.29
N VAL A 353 16.17 1.15 13.69
CA VAL A 353 15.70 1.34 15.07
C VAL A 353 16.58 0.57 16.06
N THR A 354 16.94 -0.67 15.75
CA THR A 354 17.82 -1.47 16.62
C THR A 354 19.26 -0.94 16.68
N PHE A 355 19.67 -0.18 15.66
CA PHE A 355 20.99 0.44 15.58
C PHE A 355 21.12 1.65 16.52
N HIS A 356 20.03 2.40 16.70
CA HIS A 356 19.99 3.58 17.58
C HIS A 356 19.88 3.22 19.08
N HIS A 357 19.42 2.02 19.41
CA HIS A 357 19.29 1.55 20.80
C HIS A 357 20.48 0.74 21.30
N GLY A 358 21.36 0.30 20.40
CA GLY A 358 22.63 -0.32 20.78
C GLY A 358 23.74 0.70 20.63
N SER A 359 24.32 1.14 21.73
CA SER A 359 25.51 1.98 21.82
C SER A 359 26.75 1.36 21.16
N ALA A 360 26.70 1.15 19.85
CA ALA A 360 27.77 0.60 19.03
C ALA A 360 28.16 1.58 17.93
N LEU A 361 28.25 2.86 18.28
CA LEU A 361 28.81 3.94 17.45
C LEU A 361 29.93 4.68 18.22
N GLU A 362 30.61 4.00 19.18
CA GLU A 362 31.91 4.45 19.69
C GLU A 362 33.06 3.66 19.04
#